data_006d2fc7f7a57938d06f14e70df91652
#
_entry.id   006d2fc7f7a57938d06f14e70df91652
#
_cell.length_a   1.000
_cell.length_b   1.000
_cell.length_c   1.000
_cell.angle_alpha   90.00
_cell.angle_beta   90.00
_cell.angle_gamma   90.00
#
_symmetry.space_group_name_H-M   'P 1'
#
loop_
_entity.id
_entity.type
_entity.pdbx_description
1 polymer ?
#
loop_
_entity_poly.entity_id
_entity_poly.type
_entity_poly.pdbx_seq_one_letter_code
_entity_poly.pdbx_strand_id
1 'polypeptide(L)'
;MDLGISGKRALILASSRGLGLGIATALAQEGANVLLVGRSGEKLQANCKAINALGKGKADWVWGDLADDNFVEAMVQAVKEKLGGIDILVNNTGGPTPGLAQEMTADKLDTFFQSMVLRVITLTNALLPQMKEQGFGRILTVASSGVFEPIPNLALSNTLRGALVGWSKTLSSEVASFGITSNLLLPGRIHTDRIDELDGANAKRLGKNIEEIREASVKTIPAGRLGTVEEFAAAGAFLCSVPASYITGTMLRVDGGAAKSN
;
A
#
# COMPACT_ATOMS: atom_id res chain seq x y z
N MET A 1 17.87 0.70 -14.61
CA MET A 1 18.44 1.33 -13.38
C MET A 1 18.57 0.20 -12.36
N ASP A 2 19.70 0.08 -11.71
CA ASP A 2 19.84 -0.81 -10.57
C ASP A 2 19.20 -0.15 -9.34
N LEU A 3 18.24 -0.80 -8.71
CA LEU A 3 17.56 -0.29 -7.52
C LEU A 3 18.34 -0.55 -6.22
N GLY A 4 19.40 -1.36 -6.25
CA GLY A 4 20.25 -1.68 -5.11
C GLY A 4 19.54 -2.41 -3.97
N ILE A 5 18.44 -3.13 -4.27
CA ILE A 5 17.62 -3.82 -3.26
C ILE A 5 17.74 -5.35 -3.32
N SER A 6 18.67 -5.89 -4.09
CA SER A 6 18.91 -7.32 -4.11
C SER A 6 19.28 -7.84 -2.71
N GLY A 7 18.64 -8.90 -2.26
CA GLY A 7 18.79 -9.47 -0.93
C GLY A 7 18.11 -8.67 0.20
N LYS A 8 17.55 -7.47 -0.05
CA LYS A 8 16.78 -6.72 0.96
C LYS A 8 15.50 -7.46 1.36
N ARG A 9 15.12 -7.29 2.61
CA ARG A 9 14.00 -8.00 3.26
C ARG A 9 12.80 -7.10 3.33
N ALA A 10 11.72 -7.49 2.67
CA ALA A 10 10.53 -6.67 2.53
C ALA A 10 9.28 -7.35 3.12
N LEU A 11 8.54 -6.66 3.96
CA LEU A 11 7.20 -7.05 4.42
C LEU A 11 6.15 -6.24 3.66
N ILE A 12 5.19 -6.90 3.03
CA ILE A 12 4.15 -6.24 2.25
C ILE A 12 2.78 -6.64 2.78
N LEU A 13 2.06 -5.69 3.38
CA LEU A 13 0.73 -5.91 3.92
C LEU A 13 -0.33 -5.98 2.80
N ALA A 14 -1.41 -6.72 3.04
CA ALA A 14 -2.54 -6.90 2.12
C ALA A 14 -2.11 -7.21 0.67
N SER A 15 -1.16 -8.15 0.51
CA SER A 15 -0.48 -8.46 -0.75
C SER A 15 -0.96 -9.75 -1.43
N SER A 16 -2.15 -10.25 -1.09
CA SER A 16 -2.73 -11.41 -1.78
C SER A 16 -3.29 -11.09 -3.18
N ARG A 17 -3.46 -9.80 -3.52
CA ARG A 17 -3.92 -9.31 -4.84
C ARG A 17 -3.62 -7.82 -5.01
N GLY A 18 -3.90 -7.29 -6.20
CA GLY A 18 -3.91 -5.85 -6.50
C GLY A 18 -2.59 -5.15 -6.24
N LEU A 19 -2.64 -3.93 -5.69
CA LEU A 19 -1.47 -3.05 -5.55
C LEU A 19 -0.37 -3.64 -4.67
N GLY A 20 -0.75 -4.27 -3.54
CA GLY A 20 0.21 -4.92 -2.65
C GLY A 20 0.96 -6.07 -3.32
N LEU A 21 0.25 -6.92 -4.07
CA LEU A 21 0.88 -8.00 -4.84
C LEU A 21 1.79 -7.45 -5.94
N GLY A 22 1.33 -6.41 -6.66
CA GLY A 22 2.16 -5.76 -7.68
C GLY A 22 3.49 -5.24 -7.11
N ILE A 23 3.45 -4.50 -5.99
CA ILE A 23 4.66 -4.00 -5.34
C ILE A 23 5.56 -5.16 -4.87
N ALA A 24 4.99 -6.21 -4.27
CA ALA A 24 5.76 -7.38 -3.85
C ALA A 24 6.47 -8.04 -5.05
N THR A 25 5.76 -8.20 -6.17
CA THR A 25 6.32 -8.77 -7.40
C THR A 25 7.44 -7.89 -7.96
N ALA A 26 7.24 -6.57 -8.03
CA ALA A 26 8.25 -5.63 -8.53
C ALA A 26 9.52 -5.65 -7.65
N LEU A 27 9.37 -5.64 -6.32
CA LEU A 27 10.51 -5.75 -5.39
C LEU A 27 11.26 -7.08 -5.57
N ALA A 28 10.54 -8.20 -5.72
CA ALA A 28 11.16 -9.50 -5.94
C ALA A 28 11.86 -9.60 -7.31
N GLN A 29 11.33 -8.95 -8.36
CA GLN A 29 11.99 -8.84 -9.66
C GLN A 29 13.33 -8.10 -9.59
N GLU A 30 13.49 -7.22 -8.63
CA GLU A 30 14.75 -6.52 -8.33
C GLU A 30 15.62 -7.27 -7.29
N GLY A 31 15.27 -8.52 -6.98
CA GLY A 31 16.05 -9.42 -6.13
C GLY A 31 15.77 -9.32 -4.63
N ALA A 32 14.76 -8.56 -4.18
CA ALA A 32 14.40 -8.50 -2.77
C ALA A 32 13.73 -9.80 -2.29
N ASN A 33 13.92 -10.14 -1.02
CA ASN A 33 13.20 -11.23 -0.35
C ASN A 33 11.91 -10.65 0.24
N VAL A 34 10.77 -11.12 -0.23
CA VAL A 34 9.46 -10.56 0.10
C VAL A 34 8.64 -11.50 0.97
N LEU A 35 8.02 -10.96 2.03
CA LEU A 35 7.05 -11.66 2.86
C LEU A 35 5.66 -11.07 2.59
N LEU A 36 4.80 -11.88 1.99
CA LEU A 36 3.44 -11.52 1.63
C LEU A 36 2.50 -11.73 2.81
N VAL A 37 1.60 -10.78 3.05
CA VAL A 37 0.60 -10.86 4.12
C VAL A 37 -0.81 -10.71 3.56
N GLY A 38 -1.74 -11.54 4.03
CA GLY A 38 -3.15 -11.44 3.65
C GLY A 38 -4.02 -12.52 4.28
N ARG A 39 -5.32 -12.46 3.99
CA ARG A 39 -6.33 -13.36 4.59
C ARG A 39 -6.57 -14.65 3.81
N SER A 40 -6.07 -14.78 2.59
CA SER A 40 -6.25 -15.97 1.76
C SER A 40 -4.92 -16.70 1.61
N GLY A 41 -4.70 -17.74 2.42
CA GLY A 41 -3.49 -18.56 2.36
C GLY A 41 -3.28 -19.20 1.00
N GLU A 42 -4.34 -19.67 0.35
CA GLU A 42 -4.28 -20.26 -1.00
C GLU A 42 -3.73 -19.27 -2.04
N LYS A 43 -4.26 -18.03 -2.07
CA LYS A 43 -3.78 -16.99 -2.98
C LYS A 43 -2.34 -16.61 -2.66
N LEU A 44 -1.98 -16.45 -1.38
CA LEU A 44 -0.63 -16.12 -0.97
C LEU A 44 0.37 -17.20 -1.41
N GLN A 45 0.04 -18.46 -1.20
CA GLN A 45 0.88 -19.59 -1.62
C GLN A 45 1.08 -19.63 -3.14
N ALA A 46 -0.01 -19.44 -3.91
CA ALA A 46 0.06 -19.39 -5.37
C ALA A 46 0.93 -18.21 -5.85
N ASN A 47 0.78 -17.04 -5.25
CA ASN A 47 1.57 -15.86 -5.56
C ASN A 47 3.06 -16.06 -5.24
N CYS A 48 3.38 -16.63 -4.09
CA CYS A 48 4.78 -16.95 -3.75
C CYS A 48 5.40 -17.93 -4.75
N LYS A 49 4.65 -18.94 -5.17
CA LYS A 49 5.12 -19.88 -6.23
C LYS A 49 5.41 -19.15 -7.54
N ALA A 50 4.51 -18.24 -7.96
CA ALA A 50 4.69 -17.44 -9.18
C ALA A 50 5.90 -16.50 -9.07
N ILE A 51 6.06 -15.80 -7.95
CA ILE A 51 7.20 -14.88 -7.72
C ILE A 51 8.52 -15.67 -7.67
N ASN A 52 8.57 -16.79 -6.97
CA ASN A 52 9.76 -17.64 -6.89
C ASN A 52 10.18 -18.21 -8.25
N ALA A 53 9.23 -18.45 -9.16
CA ALA A 53 9.51 -18.88 -10.52
C ALA A 53 10.24 -17.82 -11.38
N LEU A 54 10.24 -16.55 -10.97
CA LEU A 54 11.01 -15.48 -11.62
C LEU A 54 12.53 -15.63 -11.41
N GLY A 55 12.95 -16.38 -10.37
CA GLY A 55 14.35 -16.74 -10.14
C GLY A 55 15.28 -15.60 -9.69
N LYS A 56 14.73 -14.46 -9.21
CA LYS A 56 15.52 -13.31 -8.76
C LYS A 56 15.51 -13.16 -7.24
N GLY A 57 14.40 -12.68 -6.68
CA GLY A 57 14.18 -12.63 -5.22
C GLY A 57 13.48 -13.90 -4.72
N LYS A 58 13.28 -13.98 -3.41
CA LYS A 58 12.52 -15.06 -2.76
C LYS A 58 11.22 -14.51 -2.20
N ALA A 59 10.14 -15.28 -2.30
CA ALA A 59 8.86 -14.95 -1.69
C ALA A 59 8.44 -16.04 -0.71
N ASP A 60 8.01 -15.62 0.46
CA ASP A 60 7.29 -16.41 1.46
C ASP A 60 6.04 -15.66 1.90
N TRP A 61 5.20 -16.29 2.69
CA TRP A 61 3.95 -15.68 3.13
C TRP A 61 3.60 -16.01 4.57
N VAL A 62 2.75 -15.17 5.14
CA VAL A 62 2.12 -15.38 6.43
C VAL A 62 0.66 -14.96 6.34
N TRP A 63 -0.21 -15.74 6.98
CA TRP A 63 -1.59 -15.33 7.16
C TRP A 63 -1.66 -14.16 8.15
N GLY A 64 -2.50 -13.16 7.87
CA GLY A 64 -2.72 -12.05 8.78
C GLY A 64 -3.96 -11.25 8.38
N ASP A 65 -4.77 -10.89 9.38
CA ASP A 65 -5.87 -9.95 9.25
C ASP A 65 -5.55 -8.70 10.08
N LEU A 66 -5.55 -7.54 9.45
CA LEU A 66 -5.36 -6.24 10.11
C LEU A 66 -6.42 -5.93 11.17
N ALA A 67 -7.54 -6.65 11.18
CA ALA A 67 -8.56 -6.54 12.21
C ALA A 67 -8.22 -7.35 13.47
N ASP A 68 -7.26 -8.27 13.41
CA ASP A 68 -6.84 -9.09 14.56
C ASP A 68 -6.02 -8.26 15.56
N ASP A 69 -6.33 -8.37 16.85
CA ASP A 69 -5.61 -7.66 17.91
C ASP A 69 -4.16 -8.12 18.05
N ASN A 70 -3.87 -9.38 17.75
CA ASN A 70 -2.52 -9.95 17.80
C ASN A 70 -1.72 -9.72 16.51
N PHE A 71 -2.29 -9.01 15.51
CA PHE A 71 -1.68 -8.83 14.20
C PHE A 71 -0.23 -8.32 14.27
N VAL A 72 0.01 -7.30 15.07
CA VAL A 72 1.35 -6.65 15.15
C VAL A 72 2.39 -7.64 15.66
N GLU A 73 2.08 -8.33 16.75
CA GLU A 73 2.98 -9.31 17.37
C GLU A 73 3.27 -10.47 16.42
N ALA A 74 2.23 -11.01 15.77
CA ALA A 74 2.37 -12.06 14.78
C ALA A 74 3.25 -11.65 13.59
N MET A 75 3.12 -10.41 13.09
CA MET A 75 3.93 -9.92 11.98
C MET A 75 5.39 -9.68 12.38
N VAL A 76 5.66 -9.16 13.56
CA VAL A 76 7.02 -9.00 14.09
C VAL A 76 7.71 -10.36 14.23
N GLN A 77 7.01 -11.35 14.75
CA GLN A 77 7.54 -12.71 14.86
C GLN A 77 7.79 -13.34 13.48
N ALA A 78 6.86 -13.19 12.54
CA ALA A 78 7.01 -13.72 11.18
C ALA A 78 8.20 -13.06 10.45
N VAL A 79 8.42 -11.76 10.60
CA VAL A 79 9.59 -11.04 10.06
C VAL A 79 10.88 -11.64 10.61
N LYS A 80 10.95 -11.88 11.92
CA LYS A 80 12.12 -12.48 12.57
C LYS A 80 12.40 -13.89 12.04
N GLU A 81 11.37 -14.73 11.98
CA GLU A 81 11.51 -16.15 11.62
C GLU A 81 11.76 -16.37 10.12
N LYS A 82 11.03 -15.66 9.26
CA LYS A 82 11.02 -15.91 7.82
C LYS A 82 11.99 -15.02 7.02
N LEU A 83 12.25 -13.80 7.49
CA LEU A 83 13.15 -12.86 6.83
C LEU A 83 14.48 -12.64 7.60
N GLY A 84 14.54 -12.96 8.88
CA GLY A 84 15.69 -12.66 9.73
C GLY A 84 15.90 -11.16 9.98
N GLY A 85 14.90 -10.32 9.65
CA GLY A 85 14.90 -8.88 9.83
C GLY A 85 14.13 -8.14 8.75
N ILE A 86 14.20 -6.79 8.78
CA ILE A 86 13.39 -5.94 7.90
C ILE A 86 14.19 -4.76 7.35
N ASP A 87 14.12 -4.55 6.05
CA ASP A 87 14.71 -3.40 5.34
C ASP A 87 13.62 -2.52 4.71
N ILE A 88 12.51 -3.13 4.25
CA ILE A 88 11.44 -2.46 3.53
C ILE A 88 10.10 -2.87 4.14
N LEU A 89 9.29 -1.89 4.52
CA LEU A 89 7.90 -2.08 4.97
C LEU A 89 6.95 -1.39 4.00
N VAL A 90 6.06 -2.17 3.39
CA VAL A 90 4.98 -1.64 2.55
C VAL A 90 3.67 -1.73 3.32
N ASN A 91 3.25 -0.61 3.87
CA ASN A 91 1.97 -0.42 4.52
C ASN A 91 0.88 -0.30 3.46
N ASN A 92 0.16 -1.37 3.23
CA ASN A 92 -0.99 -1.40 2.34
C ASN A 92 -2.18 -2.02 3.08
N THR A 93 -3.35 -1.44 2.94
CA THR A 93 -4.57 -1.92 3.61
C THR A 93 -5.72 -2.04 2.61
N GLY A 94 -6.68 -2.87 2.93
CA GLY A 94 -7.98 -2.84 2.25
C GLY A 94 -8.65 -1.46 2.40
N GLY A 95 -9.56 -1.14 1.50
CA GLY A 95 -10.37 0.07 1.63
C GLY A 95 -11.69 -0.21 2.35
N PRO A 96 -12.25 0.78 3.07
CA PRO A 96 -13.55 0.67 3.70
C PRO A 96 -14.68 0.65 2.66
N THR A 97 -15.89 0.31 3.10
CA THR A 97 -17.09 0.41 2.27
C THR A 97 -17.35 1.88 1.89
N PRO A 98 -17.85 2.15 0.67
CA PRO A 98 -18.31 3.49 0.30
C PRO A 98 -19.42 4.00 1.24
N GLY A 99 -19.47 5.31 1.45
CA GLY A 99 -20.50 5.96 2.26
C GLY A 99 -20.27 7.47 2.37
N LEU A 100 -21.33 8.20 2.71
CA LEU A 100 -21.30 9.65 2.90
C LEU A 100 -20.71 10.04 4.26
N ALA A 101 -20.17 11.25 4.38
CA ALA A 101 -19.57 11.73 5.64
C ALA A 101 -20.59 11.80 6.78
N GLN A 102 -21.82 12.22 6.48
CA GLN A 102 -22.92 12.30 7.45
C GLN A 102 -23.46 10.93 7.90
N GLU A 103 -23.08 9.83 7.23
CA GLU A 103 -23.47 8.46 7.55
C GLU A 103 -22.38 7.68 8.32
N MET A 104 -21.27 8.35 8.63
CA MET A 104 -20.19 7.75 9.41
C MET A 104 -20.64 7.59 10.87
N THR A 105 -20.69 6.35 11.36
CA THR A 105 -20.94 6.04 12.77
C THR A 105 -19.63 5.85 13.52
N ALA A 106 -19.66 6.04 14.84
CA ALA A 106 -18.50 5.80 15.70
C ALA A 106 -17.94 4.39 15.55
N ASP A 107 -18.81 3.37 15.51
CA ASP A 107 -18.40 1.96 15.37
C ASP A 107 -17.68 1.69 14.04
N LYS A 108 -18.21 2.24 12.93
CA LYS A 108 -17.54 2.11 11.62
C LYS A 108 -16.19 2.80 11.61
N LEU A 109 -16.14 4.02 12.20
CA LEU A 109 -14.89 4.77 12.26
C LEU A 109 -13.85 4.03 13.10
N ASP A 110 -14.22 3.52 14.28
CA ASP A 110 -13.31 2.76 15.14
C ASP A 110 -12.81 1.49 14.43
N THR A 111 -13.71 0.66 13.90
CA THR A 111 -13.33 -0.59 13.21
C THR A 111 -12.29 -0.36 12.10
N PHE A 112 -12.51 0.63 11.25
CA PHE A 112 -11.57 0.91 10.16
C PHE A 112 -10.35 1.71 10.63
N PHE A 113 -10.45 2.52 11.68
CA PHE A 113 -9.29 3.17 12.30
C PHE A 113 -8.31 2.13 12.85
N GLN A 114 -8.81 1.13 13.56
CA GLN A 114 -7.99 0.03 14.07
C GLN A 114 -7.18 -0.63 12.93
N SER A 115 -7.85 -1.09 11.89
CA SER A 115 -7.21 -1.86 10.82
C SER A 115 -6.40 -1.04 9.81
N MET A 116 -6.79 0.21 9.55
CA MET A 116 -6.17 1.03 8.49
C MET A 116 -5.15 2.04 9.02
N VAL A 117 -5.24 2.44 10.28
CA VAL A 117 -4.38 3.47 10.88
C VAL A 117 -3.57 2.90 12.02
N LEU A 118 -4.24 2.40 13.08
CA LEU A 118 -3.57 1.99 14.29
C LEU A 118 -2.60 0.81 14.04
N ARG A 119 -3.04 -0.24 13.34
CA ARG A 119 -2.18 -1.39 13.02
C ARG A 119 -0.98 -1.02 12.14
N VAL A 120 -1.17 -0.08 11.20
CA VAL A 120 -0.07 0.45 10.36
C VAL A 120 0.97 1.17 11.22
N ILE A 121 0.52 2.06 12.09
CA ILE A 121 1.40 2.85 12.95
C ILE A 121 2.14 1.95 13.95
N THR A 122 1.41 1.09 14.64
CA THR A 122 1.99 0.24 15.70
C THR A 122 2.95 -0.81 15.12
N LEU A 123 2.65 -1.40 13.98
CA LEU A 123 3.58 -2.32 13.30
C LEU A 123 4.84 -1.58 12.83
N THR A 124 4.68 -0.41 12.23
CA THR A 124 5.84 0.40 11.82
C THR A 124 6.74 0.71 13.01
N ASN A 125 6.16 1.16 14.13
CA ASN A 125 6.91 1.48 15.35
C ASN A 125 7.63 0.25 15.92
N ALA A 126 7.03 -0.94 15.87
CA ALA A 126 7.63 -2.18 16.34
C ALA A 126 8.84 -2.63 15.48
N LEU A 127 8.84 -2.28 14.20
CA LEU A 127 9.93 -2.65 13.27
C LEU A 127 11.03 -1.57 13.14
N LEU A 128 10.74 -0.32 13.52
CA LEU A 128 11.69 0.80 13.45
C LEU A 128 13.01 0.58 14.19
N PRO A 129 13.06 0.01 15.40
CA PRO A 129 14.32 -0.17 16.12
C PRO A 129 15.37 -0.90 15.29
N GLN A 130 15.00 -1.97 14.61
CA GLN A 130 15.91 -2.73 13.77
C GLN A 130 16.38 -1.91 12.54
N MET A 131 15.47 -1.16 11.90
CA MET A 131 15.84 -0.28 10.78
C MET A 131 16.83 0.81 11.23
N LYS A 132 16.66 1.36 12.45
CA LYS A 132 17.58 2.35 13.02
C LYS A 132 18.96 1.75 13.31
N GLU A 133 19.02 0.56 13.90
CA GLU A 133 20.26 -0.13 14.23
C GLU A 133 21.11 -0.42 12.98
N GLN A 134 20.46 -0.85 11.89
CA GLN A 134 21.18 -1.17 10.64
C GLN A 134 21.46 0.06 9.75
N GLY A 135 20.95 1.26 10.09
CA GLY A 135 21.14 2.49 9.31
C GLY A 135 20.45 2.48 7.94
N PHE A 136 19.41 1.67 7.78
CA PHE A 136 18.64 1.54 6.54
C PHE A 136 17.20 1.16 6.80
N GLY A 137 16.27 1.86 6.17
CA GLY A 137 14.85 1.52 6.16
C GLY A 137 14.11 2.22 5.04
N ARG A 138 13.11 1.53 4.48
CA ARG A 138 12.18 2.09 3.50
C ARG A 138 10.76 1.81 3.95
N ILE A 139 10.03 2.86 4.31
CA ILE A 139 8.63 2.79 4.73
C ILE A 139 7.80 3.40 3.62
N LEU A 140 7.04 2.56 2.93
CA LEU A 140 6.13 2.96 1.87
C LEU A 140 4.69 2.74 2.32
N THR A 141 3.88 3.80 2.37
CA THR A 141 2.48 3.69 2.73
C THR A 141 1.59 3.97 1.52
N VAL A 142 0.80 2.98 1.13
CA VAL A 142 -0.19 3.13 0.06
C VAL A 142 -1.40 3.87 0.62
N ALA A 143 -1.63 5.09 0.14
CA ALA A 143 -2.76 5.92 0.53
C ALA A 143 -3.84 5.99 -0.58
N SER A 144 -4.22 7.17 -1.02
CA SER A 144 -5.23 7.43 -2.05
C SER A 144 -5.07 8.84 -2.58
N SER A 145 -5.41 9.09 -3.85
CA SER A 145 -5.58 10.45 -4.38
C SER A 145 -6.63 11.27 -3.61
N GLY A 146 -7.56 10.58 -2.95
CA GLY A 146 -8.57 11.22 -2.09
C GLY A 146 -8.03 12.01 -0.88
N VAL A 147 -6.72 11.93 -0.57
CA VAL A 147 -6.08 12.77 0.45
C VAL A 147 -5.77 14.18 -0.05
N PHE A 148 -5.69 14.37 -1.36
CA PHE A 148 -5.57 15.68 -2.01
C PHE A 148 -6.94 16.22 -2.42
N GLU A 149 -7.68 15.41 -3.17
CA GLU A 149 -9.01 15.74 -3.67
C GLU A 149 -10.00 14.70 -3.14
N PRO A 150 -10.76 15.00 -2.07
CA PRO A 150 -11.67 14.04 -1.46
C PRO A 150 -12.62 13.41 -2.48
N ILE A 151 -12.60 12.09 -2.58
CA ILE A 151 -13.43 11.36 -3.53
C ILE A 151 -14.85 11.27 -2.97
N PRO A 152 -15.88 11.71 -3.73
CA PRO A 152 -17.27 11.60 -3.29
C PRO A 152 -17.64 10.18 -2.90
N ASN A 153 -18.45 10.03 -1.86
CA ASN A 153 -18.93 8.75 -1.34
C ASN A 153 -17.82 7.80 -0.80
N LEU A 154 -16.61 8.33 -0.50
CA LEU A 154 -15.53 7.59 0.14
C LEU A 154 -15.06 8.26 1.44
N ALA A 155 -15.98 8.76 2.24
CA ALA A 155 -15.69 9.57 3.42
C ALA A 155 -14.74 8.88 4.41
N LEU A 156 -15.00 7.63 4.79
CA LEU A 156 -14.10 6.85 5.67
C LEU A 156 -12.68 6.74 5.09
N SER A 157 -12.56 6.43 3.79
CA SER A 157 -11.27 6.32 3.14
C SER A 157 -10.52 7.66 3.13
N ASN A 158 -11.19 8.76 2.77
CA ASN A 158 -10.59 10.09 2.75
C ASN A 158 -10.09 10.48 4.14
N THR A 159 -10.89 10.26 5.18
CA THR A 159 -10.56 10.58 6.58
C THR A 159 -9.38 9.75 7.08
N LEU A 160 -9.46 8.42 6.96
CA LEU A 160 -8.46 7.52 7.55
C LEU A 160 -7.12 7.59 6.83
N ARG A 161 -7.13 7.72 5.50
CA ARG A 161 -5.88 7.89 4.75
C ARG A 161 -5.29 9.29 4.94
N GLY A 162 -6.11 10.31 5.22
CA GLY A 162 -5.66 11.63 5.64
C GLY A 162 -4.87 11.59 6.95
N ALA A 163 -5.29 10.76 7.92
CA ALA A 163 -4.55 10.56 9.17
C ALA A 163 -3.12 10.03 8.92
N LEU A 164 -2.97 9.11 7.96
CA LEU A 164 -1.66 8.57 7.60
C LEU A 164 -0.74 9.60 6.93
N VAL A 165 -1.29 10.64 6.29
CA VAL A 165 -0.51 11.73 5.68
C VAL A 165 0.26 12.50 6.76
N GLY A 166 -0.43 12.97 7.78
CA GLY A 166 0.21 13.70 8.89
C GLY A 166 1.23 12.84 9.62
N TRP A 167 0.85 11.60 9.95
CA TRP A 167 1.74 10.65 10.62
C TRP A 167 3.00 10.36 9.80
N SER A 168 2.88 9.98 8.53
CA SER A 168 4.03 9.64 7.68
C SER A 168 4.98 10.81 7.48
N LYS A 169 4.44 12.04 7.34
CA LYS A 169 5.25 13.25 7.23
C LYS A 169 6.04 13.54 8.51
N THR A 170 5.42 13.41 9.68
CA THR A 170 6.09 13.57 10.97
C THR A 170 7.19 12.52 11.12
N LEU A 171 6.85 11.24 10.91
CA LEU A 171 7.80 10.14 10.98
C LEU A 171 9.01 10.36 10.07
N SER A 172 8.80 10.85 8.84
CA SER A 172 9.88 11.06 7.87
C SER A 172 10.97 11.99 8.39
N SER A 173 10.61 13.02 9.15
CA SER A 173 11.55 13.97 9.76
C SER A 173 12.30 13.36 10.94
N GLU A 174 11.63 12.51 11.72
CA GLU A 174 12.19 11.89 12.93
C GLU A 174 13.18 10.77 12.64
N VAL A 175 13.05 10.10 11.47
CA VAL A 175 13.86 8.91 11.15
C VAL A 175 14.90 9.13 10.04
N ALA A 176 14.89 10.28 9.37
CA ALA A 176 15.78 10.56 8.24
C ALA A 176 17.27 10.44 8.59
N SER A 177 17.65 10.92 9.78
CA SER A 177 19.06 10.84 10.25
C SER A 177 19.56 9.42 10.46
N PHE A 178 18.67 8.43 10.53
CA PHE A 178 19.00 7.00 10.62
C PHE A 178 19.05 6.30 9.24
N GLY A 179 19.06 7.06 8.13
CA GLY A 179 19.04 6.47 6.79
C GLY A 179 17.69 5.83 6.40
N ILE A 180 16.60 6.19 7.10
CA ILE A 180 15.25 5.67 6.88
C ILE A 180 14.42 6.70 6.12
N THR A 181 13.69 6.27 5.10
CA THR A 181 12.70 7.12 4.41
C THR A 181 11.28 6.66 4.70
N SER A 182 10.35 7.62 4.81
CA SER A 182 8.91 7.35 4.94
C SER A 182 8.17 8.17 3.89
N ASN A 183 7.53 7.48 2.94
CA ASN A 183 6.86 8.09 1.79
C ASN A 183 5.46 7.51 1.59
N LEU A 184 4.57 8.31 1.00
CA LEU A 184 3.26 7.85 0.57
C LEU A 184 3.22 7.66 -0.95
N LEU A 185 2.57 6.59 -1.38
CA LEU A 185 2.26 6.32 -2.77
C LEU A 185 0.75 6.38 -2.97
N LEU A 186 0.31 7.26 -3.86
CA LEU A 186 -1.09 7.60 -4.03
C LEU A 186 -1.60 7.07 -5.38
N PRO A 187 -2.40 5.99 -5.38
CA PRO A 187 -3.02 5.53 -6.61
C PRO A 187 -4.11 6.50 -7.04
N GLY A 188 -4.14 6.79 -8.33
CA GLY A 188 -5.35 7.22 -9.02
C GLY A 188 -6.26 6.01 -9.31
N ARG A 189 -6.82 5.96 -10.50
CA ARG A 189 -7.60 4.81 -10.94
C ARG A 189 -6.69 3.77 -11.59
N ILE A 190 -6.25 2.81 -10.79
CA ILE A 190 -5.44 1.66 -11.22
C ILE A 190 -6.35 0.44 -11.37
N HIS A 191 -6.29 -0.24 -12.51
CA HIS A 191 -7.12 -1.41 -12.82
C HIS A 191 -6.84 -2.55 -11.84
N THR A 192 -7.78 -2.83 -10.95
CA THR A 192 -7.75 -3.85 -9.90
C THR A 192 -9.16 -4.30 -9.58
N ASP A 193 -9.33 -5.48 -8.98
CA ASP A 193 -10.65 -5.94 -8.48
C ASP A 193 -11.36 -4.89 -7.62
N ARG A 194 -10.59 -4.08 -6.86
CA ARG A 194 -11.16 -3.00 -6.03
C ARG A 194 -11.83 -1.91 -6.85
N ILE A 195 -11.27 -1.56 -8.01
CA ILE A 195 -11.90 -0.60 -8.91
C ILE A 195 -13.16 -1.18 -9.50
N ASP A 196 -13.16 -2.46 -9.86
CA ASP A 196 -14.35 -3.14 -10.37
C ASP A 196 -15.47 -3.20 -9.32
N GLU A 197 -15.13 -3.48 -8.06
CA GLU A 197 -16.07 -3.42 -6.92
C GLU A 197 -16.67 -2.01 -6.75
N LEU A 198 -15.85 -0.97 -6.82
CA LEU A 198 -16.29 0.43 -6.69
C LEU A 198 -17.15 0.88 -7.88
N ASP A 199 -16.78 0.51 -9.09
CA ASP A 199 -17.55 0.81 -10.30
C ASP A 199 -18.90 0.11 -10.28
N GLY A 200 -18.94 -1.16 -9.85
CA GLY A 200 -20.19 -1.89 -9.67
C GLY A 200 -21.12 -1.28 -8.61
N ALA A 201 -20.56 -0.86 -7.47
CA ALA A 201 -21.34 -0.18 -6.43
C ALA A 201 -21.88 1.17 -6.92
N ASN A 202 -21.08 1.92 -7.70
CA ASN A 202 -21.46 3.21 -8.25
C ASN A 202 -22.53 3.06 -9.36
N ALA A 203 -22.39 2.04 -10.20
CA ALA A 203 -23.37 1.69 -11.22
C ALA A 203 -24.75 1.40 -10.60
N LYS A 204 -24.79 0.56 -9.56
CA LYS A 204 -26.02 0.28 -8.81
C LYS A 204 -26.64 1.55 -8.21
N ARG A 205 -25.82 2.39 -7.58
CA ARG A 205 -26.29 3.63 -6.94
C ARG A 205 -26.88 4.64 -7.93
N LEU A 206 -26.31 4.70 -9.15
CA LEU A 206 -26.71 5.66 -10.19
C LEU A 206 -27.73 5.10 -11.20
N GLY A 207 -28.07 3.81 -11.12
CA GLY A 207 -28.94 3.15 -12.11
C GLY A 207 -28.33 3.08 -13.51
N LYS A 208 -27.00 3.00 -13.62
CA LYS A 208 -26.22 2.95 -14.86
C LYS A 208 -25.56 1.59 -15.05
N ASN A 209 -25.07 1.30 -16.26
CA ASN A 209 -24.22 0.14 -16.46
C ASN A 209 -22.76 0.44 -16.05
N ILE A 210 -21.97 -0.60 -15.85
CA ILE A 210 -20.57 -0.49 -15.39
C ILE A 210 -19.68 0.18 -16.43
N GLU A 211 -19.94 -0.05 -17.71
CA GLU A 211 -19.19 0.49 -18.83
C GLU A 211 -19.34 2.02 -18.90
N GLU A 212 -20.56 2.54 -18.70
CA GLU A 212 -20.82 3.98 -18.63
C GLU A 212 -20.07 4.66 -17.48
N ILE A 213 -19.99 3.99 -16.31
CA ILE A 213 -19.20 4.49 -15.17
C ILE A 213 -17.73 4.54 -15.50
N ARG A 214 -17.19 3.48 -16.15
CA ARG A 214 -15.79 3.40 -16.54
C ARG A 214 -15.43 4.46 -17.58
N GLU A 215 -16.22 4.60 -18.63
CA GLU A 215 -16.01 5.60 -19.67
C GLU A 215 -16.03 7.03 -19.09
N ALA A 216 -17.03 7.33 -18.26
CA ALA A 216 -17.13 8.62 -17.61
C ALA A 216 -15.89 8.91 -16.75
N SER A 217 -15.40 7.90 -16.04
CA SER A 217 -14.21 8.00 -15.20
C SER A 217 -12.93 8.19 -16.04
N VAL A 218 -12.74 7.42 -17.11
CA VAL A 218 -11.58 7.52 -18.02
C VAL A 218 -11.49 8.92 -18.63
N LYS A 219 -12.63 9.53 -18.99
CA LYS A 219 -12.68 10.90 -19.53
C LYS A 219 -12.15 11.97 -18.56
N THR A 220 -12.10 11.68 -17.25
CA THR A 220 -11.52 12.60 -16.25
C THR A 220 -10.02 12.45 -16.07
N ILE A 221 -9.41 11.42 -16.65
CA ILE A 221 -7.98 11.13 -16.54
C ILE A 221 -7.28 11.70 -17.77
N PRO A 222 -6.34 12.66 -17.65
CA PRO A 222 -5.62 13.22 -18.81
C PRO A 222 -4.90 12.17 -19.67
N ALA A 223 -4.37 11.10 -19.04
CA ALA A 223 -3.77 9.99 -19.77
C ALA A 223 -4.77 9.15 -20.60
N GLY A 224 -6.08 9.38 -20.49
CA GLY A 224 -7.13 8.74 -21.27
C GLY A 224 -7.36 7.26 -20.99
N ARG A 225 -6.82 6.72 -19.90
CA ARG A 225 -6.95 5.31 -19.51
C ARG A 225 -6.78 5.11 -18.01
N LEU A 226 -7.15 3.93 -17.52
CA LEU A 226 -6.73 3.48 -16.21
C LEU A 226 -5.22 3.17 -16.20
N GLY A 227 -4.57 3.36 -15.06
CA GLY A 227 -3.22 2.86 -14.84
C GLY A 227 -3.21 1.34 -14.65
N THR A 228 -2.05 0.71 -14.84
CA THR A 228 -1.85 -0.71 -14.54
C THR A 228 -1.23 -0.90 -13.16
N VAL A 229 -1.35 -2.12 -12.63
CA VAL A 229 -0.71 -2.49 -11.35
C VAL A 229 0.81 -2.38 -11.46
N GLU A 230 1.38 -2.72 -12.62
CA GLU A 230 2.81 -2.68 -12.89
C GLU A 230 3.35 -1.25 -12.88
N GLU A 231 2.62 -0.29 -13.48
CA GLU A 231 3.00 1.14 -13.46
C GLU A 231 3.04 1.69 -12.02
N PHE A 232 2.05 1.33 -11.22
CA PHE A 232 2.01 1.70 -9.81
C PHE A 232 3.13 1.03 -8.99
N ALA A 233 3.35 -0.25 -9.23
CA ALA A 233 4.35 -1.05 -8.53
C ALA A 233 5.79 -0.59 -8.84
N ALA A 234 6.07 -0.19 -10.07
CA ALA A 234 7.37 0.37 -10.46
C ALA A 234 7.71 1.64 -9.67
N ALA A 235 6.75 2.55 -9.50
CA ALA A 235 6.92 3.73 -8.66
C ALA A 235 7.15 3.35 -7.18
N GLY A 236 6.43 2.33 -6.68
CA GLY A 236 6.60 1.79 -5.34
C GLY A 236 7.98 1.18 -5.13
N ALA A 237 8.45 0.36 -6.06
CA ALA A 237 9.77 -0.24 -6.01
C ALA A 237 10.88 0.82 -6.05
N PHE A 238 10.72 1.86 -6.87
CA PHE A 238 11.66 2.99 -6.89
C PHE A 238 11.74 3.69 -5.53
N LEU A 239 10.61 4.02 -4.88
CA LEU A 239 10.62 4.66 -3.55
C LEU A 239 11.23 3.76 -2.46
N CYS A 240 11.21 2.45 -2.65
CA CYS A 240 11.86 1.47 -1.76
C CYS A 240 13.35 1.25 -2.08
N SER A 241 13.90 1.88 -3.11
CA SER A 241 15.25 1.66 -3.61
C SER A 241 16.34 2.43 -2.85
N VAL A 242 17.61 2.07 -3.10
CA VAL A 242 18.78 2.83 -2.63
C VAL A 242 18.86 4.20 -3.32
N PRO A 243 18.70 4.33 -4.66
CA PRO A 243 18.64 5.62 -5.34
C PRO A 243 17.61 6.63 -4.79
N ALA A 244 16.53 6.15 -4.17
CA ALA A 244 15.52 7.02 -3.54
C ALA A 244 15.88 7.49 -2.13
N SER A 245 17.12 7.30 -1.66
CA SER A 245 17.55 7.59 -0.28
C SER A 245 17.39 9.06 0.16
N TYR A 246 17.32 9.99 -0.78
CA TYR A 246 17.11 11.43 -0.49
C TYR A 246 15.64 11.86 -0.68
N ILE A 247 14.75 10.91 -0.95
CA ILE A 247 13.30 11.16 -1.09
C ILE A 247 12.61 10.66 0.18
N THR A 248 12.20 11.58 1.05
CA THR A 248 11.47 11.26 2.29
C THR A 248 10.40 12.31 2.58
N GLY A 249 9.27 11.89 3.14
CA GLY A 249 8.12 12.75 3.44
C GLY A 249 7.36 13.22 2.20
N THR A 250 7.52 12.55 1.06
CA THR A 250 6.79 12.86 -0.17
C THR A 250 5.47 12.10 -0.28
N MET A 251 4.57 12.65 -1.07
CA MET A 251 3.35 12.02 -1.56
C MET A 251 3.46 11.91 -3.08
N LEU A 252 3.88 10.74 -3.57
CA LEU A 252 4.01 10.49 -5.00
C LEU A 252 2.68 10.00 -5.57
N ARG A 253 2.14 10.71 -6.54
CA ARG A 253 0.92 10.34 -7.26
C ARG A 253 1.24 9.47 -8.47
N VAL A 254 0.45 8.41 -8.66
CA VAL A 254 0.45 7.56 -9.86
C VAL A 254 -1.00 7.54 -10.36
N ASP A 255 -1.41 8.59 -11.06
CA ASP A 255 -2.81 8.89 -11.32
C ASP A 255 -3.13 9.31 -12.77
N GLY A 256 -2.13 9.28 -13.67
CA GLY A 256 -2.31 9.70 -15.06
C GLY A 256 -2.65 11.17 -15.23
N GLY A 257 -2.31 12.02 -14.24
CA GLY A 257 -2.60 13.46 -14.23
C GLY A 257 -4.03 13.80 -13.76
N ALA A 258 -4.74 12.87 -13.11
CA ALA A 258 -6.14 13.08 -12.73
C ALA A 258 -6.34 14.16 -11.66
N ALA A 259 -5.42 14.26 -10.69
CA ALA A 259 -5.48 15.31 -9.66
C ALA A 259 -5.16 16.69 -10.27
N LYS A 260 -5.99 17.68 -9.97
CA LYS A 260 -5.89 19.05 -10.50
C LYS A 260 -5.00 19.96 -9.66
N SER A 261 -4.79 19.62 -8.39
CA SER A 261 -3.92 20.34 -7.45
C SER A 261 -2.48 19.84 -7.55
N ASN A 262 -1.52 20.72 -7.32
CA ASN A 262 -0.10 20.38 -7.20
C ASN A 262 0.25 19.85 -5.82
#